data_aa030db32fc5a28d0b2b5e9172cc56fc
#
_entry.id   aa030db32fc5a28d0b2b5e9172cc56fc
#
_cell.length_a   1.000
_cell.length_b   1.000
_cell.length_c   1.000
_cell.angle_alpha   90.00
_cell.angle_beta   90.00
_cell.angle_gamma   90.00
#
_symmetry.space_group_name_H-M   'P 1'
#
loop_
_entity.id
_entity.type
_entity.pdbx_description
1 polymer ?
#
loop_
_entity_poly.entity_id
_entity_poly.type
_entity_poly.pdbx_seq_one_letter_code
_entity_poly.pdbx_strand_id
1 'polypeptide(L)'
;MIYHSIQDLLNLAKEYQIPLWEVVCRADMEERQVTKEQSFETMHRMYEAMKQADSAYDKDLKSASGLAGGDGEKLHCYNAAGKNIAGEYIGLVMEKAVKMGESNACMKRIVAAPTAGACGVIPAVFLAYQEYFRAEEQKMVEAMYLTAGIGAVIAENASIAGASGGCQAEIGSASAMAAAGLAYLQGG
;
A
#
# COMPACT_ATOMS: atom_id res chain seq x y z
N MET A 1 -12.35 15.33 12.73
CA MET A 1 -11.80 16.08 11.56
C MET A 1 -12.45 15.57 10.29
N ILE A 2 -13.01 16.46 9.46
CA ILE A 2 -13.67 16.08 8.20
C ILE A 2 -12.89 16.72 7.05
N TYR A 3 -12.61 15.95 6.01
CA TYR A 3 -11.95 16.41 4.80
C TYR A 3 -12.56 15.70 3.58
N HIS A 4 -12.71 16.43 2.47
CA HIS A 4 -13.26 15.95 1.21
C HIS A 4 -12.32 16.14 0.03
N SER A 5 -11.20 16.83 0.28
CA SER A 5 -10.18 17.13 -0.72
C SER A 5 -8.77 17.10 -0.11
N ILE A 6 -7.77 17.01 -0.99
CA ILE A 6 -6.36 17.16 -0.58
C ILE A 6 -6.12 18.55 0.01
N GLN A 7 -6.81 19.59 -0.51
CA GLN A 7 -6.69 20.94 0.03
C GLN A 7 -7.21 21.04 1.47
N ASP A 8 -8.29 20.32 1.81
CA ASP A 8 -8.80 20.27 3.18
C ASP A 8 -7.78 19.62 4.12
N LEU A 9 -7.15 18.50 3.71
CA LEU A 9 -6.08 17.86 4.46
C LEU A 9 -4.92 18.84 4.74
N LEU A 10 -4.48 19.58 3.73
CA LEU A 10 -3.42 20.57 3.86
C LEU A 10 -3.82 21.73 4.79
N ASN A 11 -5.06 22.22 4.69
CA ASN A 11 -5.58 23.28 5.52
C ASN A 11 -5.67 22.84 6.99
N LEU A 12 -6.19 21.64 7.25
CA LEU A 12 -6.27 21.07 8.59
C LEU A 12 -4.88 20.85 9.21
N ALA A 13 -3.93 20.32 8.45
CA ALA A 13 -2.56 20.13 8.93
C ALA A 13 -1.92 21.47 9.33
N LYS A 14 -2.15 22.52 8.55
CA LYS A 14 -1.66 23.87 8.83
C LYS A 14 -2.36 24.51 10.02
N GLU A 15 -3.68 24.38 10.10
CA GLU A 15 -4.50 24.95 11.19
C GLU A 15 -4.12 24.35 12.55
N TYR A 16 -4.00 23.01 12.59
CA TYR A 16 -3.67 22.32 13.84
C TYR A 16 -2.18 22.15 14.09
N GLN A 17 -1.32 22.59 13.17
CA GLN A 17 0.14 22.46 13.24
C GLN A 17 0.60 21.01 13.47
N ILE A 18 -0.02 20.07 12.76
CA ILE A 18 0.26 18.63 12.82
C ILE A 18 0.62 18.09 11.43
N PRO A 19 1.36 16.98 11.34
CA PRO A 19 1.64 16.35 10.06
C PRO A 19 0.36 15.77 9.40
N LEU A 20 0.37 15.67 8.07
CA LEU A 20 -0.79 15.22 7.29
C LEU A 20 -1.31 13.84 7.74
N TRP A 21 -0.43 12.91 8.06
CA TRP A 21 -0.84 11.59 8.54
C TRP A 21 -1.64 11.66 9.85
N GLU A 22 -1.30 12.62 10.72
CA GLU A 22 -2.01 12.77 11.99
C GLU A 22 -3.42 13.37 11.79
N VAL A 23 -3.63 14.19 10.76
CA VAL A 23 -4.99 14.64 10.37
C VAL A 23 -5.86 13.43 10.06
N VAL A 24 -5.35 12.49 9.25
CA VAL A 24 -6.07 11.27 8.88
C VAL A 24 -6.30 10.37 10.10
N CYS A 25 -5.29 10.20 10.94
CA CYS A 25 -5.41 9.45 12.18
C CYS A 25 -6.51 10.01 13.10
N ARG A 26 -6.56 11.34 13.28
CA ARG A 26 -7.59 11.98 14.09
C ARG A 26 -8.98 11.87 13.47
N ALA A 27 -9.10 11.91 12.15
CA ALA A 27 -10.36 11.67 11.46
C ALA A 27 -10.85 10.23 11.71
N ASP A 28 -9.97 9.22 11.60
CA ASP A 28 -10.28 7.82 11.92
C ASP A 28 -10.72 7.66 13.39
N MET A 29 -10.04 8.32 14.32
CA MET A 29 -10.40 8.30 15.74
C MET A 29 -11.81 8.84 15.99
N GLU A 30 -12.16 9.96 15.36
CA GLU A 30 -13.48 10.59 15.50
C GLU A 30 -14.57 9.74 14.86
N GLU A 31 -14.35 9.24 13.64
CA GLU A 31 -15.33 8.42 12.92
C GLU A 31 -15.63 7.11 13.66
N ARG A 32 -14.58 6.43 14.12
CA ARG A 32 -14.70 5.14 14.80
C ARG A 32 -14.90 5.23 16.31
N GLN A 33 -14.82 6.45 16.88
CA GLN A 33 -14.88 6.69 18.33
C GLN A 33 -13.86 5.83 19.12
N VAL A 34 -12.61 5.84 18.67
CA VAL A 34 -11.50 5.09 19.26
C VAL A 34 -10.39 6.02 19.74
N THR A 35 -9.51 5.52 20.62
CA THR A 35 -8.31 6.26 21.03
C THR A 35 -7.24 6.24 19.93
N LYS A 36 -6.21 7.11 20.05
CA LYS A 36 -5.08 7.14 19.14
C LYS A 36 -4.34 5.79 19.12
N GLU A 37 -4.17 5.18 20.28
CA GLU A 37 -3.50 3.89 20.42
C GLU A 37 -4.29 2.79 19.71
N GLN A 38 -5.61 2.77 19.86
CA GLN A 38 -6.46 1.78 19.18
C GLN A 38 -6.49 1.95 17.67
N SER A 39 -6.53 3.20 17.19
CA SER A 39 -6.43 3.51 15.76
C SER A 39 -5.08 3.05 15.23
N PHE A 40 -3.98 3.43 15.89
CA PHE A 40 -2.63 3.09 15.49
C PHE A 40 -2.38 1.58 15.47
N GLU A 41 -2.84 0.87 16.50
CA GLU A 41 -2.76 -0.60 16.57
C GLU A 41 -3.52 -1.26 15.41
N THR A 42 -4.66 -0.69 14.99
CA THR A 42 -5.40 -1.20 13.84
C THR A 42 -4.63 -1.02 12.54
N MET A 43 -4.05 0.16 12.30
CA MET A 43 -3.22 0.43 11.12
C MET A 43 -1.96 -0.44 11.14
N HIS A 44 -1.31 -0.59 12.28
CA HIS A 44 -0.16 -1.47 12.45
C HIS A 44 -0.49 -2.93 12.11
N ARG A 45 -1.64 -3.45 12.58
CA ARG A 45 -2.09 -4.80 12.21
C ARG A 45 -2.35 -4.97 10.71
N MET A 46 -2.81 -3.92 10.03
CA MET A 46 -2.93 -3.95 8.55
C MET A 46 -1.56 -4.05 7.89
N TYR A 47 -0.58 -3.29 8.38
CA TYR A 47 0.78 -3.36 7.89
C TYR A 47 1.41 -4.74 8.14
N GLU A 48 1.26 -5.29 9.33
CA GLU A 48 1.70 -6.65 9.66
C GLU A 48 1.03 -7.72 8.76
N ALA A 49 -0.25 -7.53 8.42
CA ALA A 49 -0.92 -8.43 7.49
C ALA A 49 -0.32 -8.38 6.07
N MET A 50 0.17 -7.20 5.62
CA MET A 50 0.89 -7.08 4.35
C MET A 50 2.24 -7.84 4.42
N LYS A 51 3.00 -7.71 5.51
CA LYS A 51 4.26 -8.45 5.75
C LYS A 51 4.04 -9.95 5.75
N GLN A 52 2.99 -10.40 6.44
CA GLN A 52 2.63 -11.82 6.47
C GLN A 52 2.23 -12.36 5.09
N ALA A 53 1.49 -11.57 4.30
CA ALA A 53 1.09 -11.94 2.94
C ALA A 53 2.31 -12.07 2.02
N ASP A 54 3.27 -11.15 2.10
CA ASP A 54 4.53 -11.21 1.35
C ASP A 54 5.35 -12.44 1.73
N SER A 55 5.53 -12.67 3.03
CA SER A 55 6.30 -13.82 3.56
C SER A 55 5.65 -15.18 3.25
N ALA A 56 4.34 -15.20 3.03
CA ALA A 56 3.60 -16.41 2.72
C ALA A 56 3.60 -16.77 1.22
N TYR A 57 4.34 -16.03 0.39
CA TYR A 57 4.47 -16.38 -1.03
C TYR A 57 4.98 -17.81 -1.21
N ASP A 58 4.40 -18.51 -2.18
CA ASP A 58 4.77 -19.89 -2.49
C ASP A 58 5.03 -20.01 -4.00
N LYS A 59 6.30 -20.19 -4.34
CA LYS A 59 6.79 -20.25 -5.72
C LYS A 59 6.28 -21.43 -6.52
N ASP A 60 5.88 -22.49 -5.84
CA ASP A 60 5.45 -23.75 -6.48
C ASP A 60 3.92 -23.79 -6.69
N LEU A 61 3.20 -22.83 -6.09
CA LEU A 61 1.75 -22.75 -6.21
C LEU A 61 1.33 -22.18 -7.55
N LYS A 62 0.26 -22.74 -8.10
CA LYS A 62 -0.40 -22.27 -9.34
C LYS A 62 -1.85 -21.91 -9.07
N SER A 63 -2.35 -20.90 -9.78
CA SER A 63 -3.78 -20.59 -9.79
C SER A 63 -4.60 -21.75 -10.35
N ALA A 64 -5.89 -21.79 -10.04
CA ALA A 64 -6.80 -22.84 -10.55
C ALA A 64 -6.84 -22.92 -12.09
N SER A 65 -6.61 -21.80 -12.78
CA SER A 65 -6.51 -21.77 -14.25
C SER A 65 -5.14 -22.23 -14.78
N GLY A 66 -4.13 -22.35 -13.92
CA GLY A 66 -2.75 -22.63 -14.32
C GLY A 66 -2.01 -21.43 -14.94
N LEU A 67 -2.66 -20.26 -15.09
CA LEU A 67 -2.10 -19.11 -15.79
C LEU A 67 -1.21 -18.22 -14.92
N ALA A 68 -1.34 -18.26 -13.60
CA ALA A 68 -0.55 -17.46 -12.66
C ALA A 68 0.19 -18.35 -11.66
N GLY A 69 1.39 -17.91 -11.26
CA GLY A 69 2.25 -18.55 -10.28
C GLY A 69 3.65 -18.83 -10.80
N GLY A 70 4.65 -18.61 -9.93
CA GLY A 70 6.06 -18.87 -10.20
C GLY A 70 6.81 -17.78 -10.97
N ASP A 71 6.16 -16.71 -11.43
CA ASP A 71 6.84 -15.60 -12.11
C ASP A 71 7.53 -14.67 -11.12
N GLY A 72 6.98 -14.54 -9.91
CA GLY A 72 7.63 -13.85 -8.81
C GLY A 72 8.99 -14.47 -8.44
N GLU A 73 9.12 -15.78 -8.47
CA GLU A 73 10.41 -16.47 -8.27
C GLU A 73 11.38 -16.23 -9.43
N LYS A 74 10.91 -16.26 -10.68
CA LYS A 74 11.76 -15.94 -11.83
C LYS A 74 12.30 -14.51 -11.73
N LEU A 75 11.46 -13.55 -11.32
CA LEU A 75 11.87 -12.19 -11.14
C LEU A 75 12.85 -12.03 -9.97
N HIS A 76 12.65 -12.78 -8.88
CA HIS A 76 13.59 -12.86 -7.78
C HIS A 76 14.99 -13.31 -8.26
N CYS A 77 15.07 -14.43 -8.98
CA CYS A 77 16.32 -14.92 -9.55
C CYS A 77 16.98 -13.92 -10.52
N TYR A 78 16.17 -13.21 -11.30
CA TYR A 78 16.67 -12.18 -12.23
C TYR A 78 17.26 -10.98 -11.49
N ASN A 79 16.58 -10.51 -10.42
CA ASN A 79 17.08 -9.45 -9.54
C ASN A 79 18.36 -9.86 -8.83
N ALA A 80 18.38 -11.06 -8.24
CA ALA A 80 19.55 -11.60 -7.54
C ALA A 80 20.79 -11.74 -8.45
N ALA A 81 20.57 -11.96 -9.75
CA ALA A 81 21.65 -11.99 -10.75
C ALA A 81 22.17 -10.59 -11.15
N GLY A 82 21.65 -9.50 -10.58
CA GLY A 82 22.03 -8.12 -10.90
C GLY A 82 21.68 -7.67 -12.31
N LYS A 83 20.72 -8.33 -12.97
CA LYS A 83 20.37 -8.08 -14.39
C LYS A 83 19.27 -7.04 -14.58
N ASN A 84 18.59 -6.62 -13.51
CA ASN A 84 17.46 -5.70 -13.61
C ASN A 84 17.97 -4.27 -13.85
N ILE A 85 17.69 -3.72 -15.02
CA ILE A 85 18.08 -2.36 -15.42
C ILE A 85 17.36 -1.25 -14.65
N ALA A 86 16.26 -1.57 -13.97
CA ALA A 86 15.53 -0.62 -13.13
C ALA A 86 16.22 -0.34 -11.78
N GLY A 87 17.29 -1.08 -11.47
CA GLY A 87 18.01 -0.99 -10.20
C GLY A 87 17.37 -1.80 -9.07
N GLU A 88 18.08 -1.86 -7.94
CA GLU A 88 17.73 -2.77 -6.85
C GLU A 88 16.36 -2.46 -6.23
N TYR A 89 16.10 -1.20 -5.88
CA TYR A 89 14.84 -0.83 -5.22
C TYR A 89 13.62 -1.11 -6.11
N ILE A 90 13.63 -0.65 -7.35
CA ILE A 90 12.51 -0.88 -8.26
C ILE A 90 12.38 -2.37 -8.62
N GLY A 91 13.50 -3.07 -8.75
CA GLY A 91 13.51 -4.52 -8.93
C GLY A 91 12.79 -5.24 -7.79
N LEU A 92 13.05 -4.85 -6.55
CA LEU A 92 12.40 -5.39 -5.36
C LEU A 92 10.90 -5.06 -5.32
N VAL A 93 10.51 -3.82 -5.67
CA VAL A 93 9.08 -3.45 -5.78
C VAL A 93 8.36 -4.32 -6.81
N MET A 94 8.96 -4.50 -8.01
CA MET A 94 8.37 -5.34 -9.06
C MET A 94 8.21 -6.80 -8.60
N GLU A 95 9.23 -7.35 -7.96
CA GLU A 95 9.23 -8.70 -7.42
C GLU A 95 8.08 -8.90 -6.41
N LYS A 96 8.00 -8.03 -5.40
CA LYS A 96 6.94 -8.10 -4.38
C LYS A 96 5.54 -7.91 -4.98
N ALA A 97 5.40 -7.02 -5.97
CA ALA A 97 4.13 -6.79 -6.65
C ALA A 97 3.65 -8.05 -7.41
N VAL A 98 4.55 -8.71 -8.15
CA VAL A 98 4.23 -9.96 -8.86
C VAL A 98 3.91 -11.07 -7.87
N LYS A 99 4.71 -11.27 -6.82
CA LYS A 99 4.46 -12.26 -5.76
C LYS A 99 3.10 -12.07 -5.10
N MET A 100 2.72 -10.82 -4.80
CA MET A 100 1.42 -10.51 -4.21
C MET A 100 0.26 -10.79 -5.17
N GLY A 101 0.41 -10.41 -6.46
CA GLY A 101 -0.57 -10.71 -7.50
C GLY A 101 -0.78 -12.21 -7.71
N GLU A 102 0.30 -12.98 -7.72
CA GLU A 102 0.24 -14.45 -7.79
C GLU A 102 -0.42 -15.06 -6.55
N SER A 103 -0.10 -14.56 -5.36
CA SER A 103 -0.73 -14.98 -4.11
C SER A 103 -2.25 -14.76 -4.16
N ASN A 104 -2.69 -13.60 -4.67
CA ASN A 104 -4.12 -13.31 -4.88
C ASN A 104 -4.75 -14.27 -5.88
N ALA A 105 -4.13 -14.50 -7.04
CA ALA A 105 -4.63 -15.43 -8.06
C ALA A 105 -4.69 -16.88 -7.55
N CYS A 106 -3.83 -17.25 -6.61
CA CYS A 106 -3.80 -18.55 -5.96
C CYS A 106 -4.67 -18.63 -4.70
N MET A 107 -5.57 -17.67 -4.48
CA MET A 107 -6.52 -17.64 -3.35
C MET A 107 -5.84 -17.60 -1.97
N LYS A 108 -4.61 -17.08 -1.88
CA LYS A 108 -3.95 -16.83 -0.60
C LYS A 108 -4.45 -15.52 0.02
N ARG A 109 -4.23 -15.36 1.31
CA ARG A 109 -4.55 -14.11 2.01
C ARG A 109 -3.72 -12.97 1.45
N ILE A 110 -4.39 -11.86 1.12
CA ILE A 110 -3.79 -10.58 0.73
C ILE A 110 -4.46 -9.44 1.52
N VAL A 111 -3.91 -8.24 1.43
CA VAL A 111 -4.56 -7.03 1.92
C VAL A 111 -5.07 -6.24 0.72
N ALA A 112 -6.38 -6.00 0.68
CA ALA A 112 -6.98 -5.13 -0.33
C ALA A 112 -6.64 -3.67 -0.01
N ALA A 113 -5.95 -2.97 -0.95
CA ALA A 113 -5.50 -1.60 -0.74
C ALA A 113 -5.40 -0.84 -2.09
N PRO A 114 -6.45 -0.10 -2.52
CA PRO A 114 -7.78 -0.02 -1.91
C PRO A 114 -8.68 -1.23 -2.23
N THR A 115 -8.36 -2.02 -3.24
CA THR A 115 -9.14 -3.17 -3.70
C THR A 115 -8.28 -4.43 -3.81
N ALA A 116 -8.91 -5.60 -3.92
CA ALA A 116 -8.20 -6.86 -4.09
C ALA A 116 -7.41 -6.92 -5.42
N GLY A 117 -7.90 -6.29 -6.50
CA GLY A 117 -7.20 -6.24 -7.77
C GLY A 117 -5.94 -5.36 -7.74
N ALA A 118 -5.86 -4.42 -6.81
CA ALA A 118 -4.68 -3.57 -6.60
C ALA A 118 -3.79 -4.03 -5.43
N CYS A 119 -4.02 -5.21 -4.85
CA CYS A 119 -3.34 -5.70 -3.65
C CYS A 119 -1.81 -5.78 -3.76
N GLY A 120 -1.27 -5.80 -4.97
CA GLY A 120 0.17 -5.82 -5.23
C GLY A 120 0.84 -4.44 -5.19
N VAL A 121 0.10 -3.32 -5.20
CA VAL A 121 0.70 -1.99 -5.34
C VAL A 121 1.26 -1.48 -4.00
N ILE A 122 0.38 -1.16 -3.06
CA ILE A 122 0.79 -0.56 -1.77
C ILE A 122 1.70 -1.50 -0.97
N PRO A 123 1.36 -2.80 -0.79
CA PRO A 123 2.25 -3.69 -0.05
C PRO A 123 3.64 -3.80 -0.68
N ALA A 124 3.75 -3.94 -2.01
CA ALA A 124 5.05 -4.05 -2.67
C ALA A 124 5.91 -2.80 -2.49
N VAL A 125 5.33 -1.61 -2.68
CA VAL A 125 6.04 -0.34 -2.54
C VAL A 125 6.53 -0.14 -1.10
N PHE A 126 5.66 -0.35 -0.12
CA PHE A 126 5.97 -0.09 1.28
C PHE A 126 6.94 -1.12 1.88
N LEU A 127 6.73 -2.41 1.59
CA LEU A 127 7.60 -3.46 2.10
C LEU A 127 8.99 -3.38 1.45
N ALA A 128 9.07 -3.10 0.14
CA ALA A 128 10.34 -2.86 -0.52
C ALA A 128 11.05 -1.62 0.04
N TYR A 129 10.31 -0.54 0.34
CA TYR A 129 10.88 0.66 0.94
C TYR A 129 11.48 0.37 2.32
N GLN A 130 10.71 -0.30 3.19
CA GLN A 130 11.19 -0.66 4.52
C GLN A 130 12.44 -1.55 4.46
N GLU A 131 12.44 -2.55 3.58
CA GLU A 131 13.56 -3.48 3.42
C GLU A 131 14.81 -2.78 2.89
N TYR A 132 14.67 -2.00 1.83
CA TYR A 132 15.81 -1.36 1.14
C TYR A 132 16.43 -0.22 1.95
N PHE A 133 15.59 0.66 2.51
CA PHE A 133 16.03 1.82 3.29
C PHE A 133 16.14 1.57 4.78
N ARG A 134 15.74 0.39 5.27
CA ARG A 134 15.68 0.03 6.70
C ARG A 134 14.88 1.04 7.52
N ALA A 135 13.76 1.48 6.96
CA ALA A 135 12.90 2.47 7.59
C ALA A 135 12.25 1.91 8.86
N GLU A 136 12.10 2.78 9.86
CA GLU A 136 11.43 2.44 11.12
C GLU A 136 9.96 2.10 10.86
N GLU A 137 9.46 1.06 11.52
CA GLU A 137 8.10 0.58 11.33
C GLU A 137 7.04 1.62 11.69
N GLN A 138 7.30 2.43 12.71
CA GLN A 138 6.41 3.53 13.06
C GLN A 138 6.21 4.49 11.88
N LYS A 139 7.30 4.83 11.15
CA LYS A 139 7.23 5.68 9.96
C LYS A 139 6.43 5.05 8.83
N MET A 140 6.51 3.73 8.69
CA MET A 140 5.70 3.00 7.71
C MET A 140 4.21 3.10 8.04
N VAL A 141 3.84 2.97 9.32
CA VAL A 141 2.45 3.10 9.78
C VAL A 141 1.95 4.54 9.61
N GLU A 142 2.76 5.55 9.92
CA GLU A 142 2.42 6.96 9.66
C GLU A 142 2.16 7.21 8.17
N ALA A 143 3.01 6.68 7.28
CA ALA A 143 2.83 6.76 5.83
C ALA A 143 1.56 6.04 5.36
N MET A 144 1.18 4.93 5.99
CA MET A 144 -0.06 4.22 5.71
C MET A 144 -1.30 5.06 6.02
N TYR A 145 -1.30 5.88 7.08
CA TYR A 145 -2.38 6.83 7.34
C TYR A 145 -2.52 7.84 6.21
N LEU A 146 -1.42 8.46 5.78
CA LEU A 146 -1.48 9.40 4.66
C LEU A 146 -1.98 8.72 3.38
N THR A 147 -1.46 7.52 3.10
CA THR A 147 -1.90 6.67 1.98
C THR A 147 -3.42 6.43 2.03
N ALA A 148 -3.95 6.08 3.20
CA ALA A 148 -5.38 5.87 3.40
C ALA A 148 -6.20 7.16 3.22
N GLY A 149 -5.69 8.30 3.72
CA GLY A 149 -6.33 9.61 3.54
C GLY A 149 -6.46 10.03 2.08
N ILE A 150 -5.41 9.83 1.28
CA ILE A 150 -5.47 10.07 -0.17
C ILE A 150 -6.47 9.11 -0.84
N GLY A 151 -6.49 7.84 -0.42
CA GLY A 151 -7.47 6.86 -0.89
C GLY A 151 -8.91 7.26 -0.59
N ALA A 152 -9.18 7.79 0.60
CA ALA A 152 -10.50 8.30 0.99
C ALA A 152 -10.95 9.47 0.09
N VAL A 153 -10.07 10.44 -0.18
CA VAL A 153 -10.36 11.56 -1.10
C VAL A 153 -10.63 11.05 -2.51
N ILE A 154 -9.87 10.08 -3.01
CA ILE A 154 -10.12 9.49 -4.34
C ILE A 154 -11.47 8.77 -4.34
N ALA A 155 -11.77 7.98 -3.33
CA ALA A 155 -13.03 7.21 -3.24
C ALA A 155 -14.27 8.09 -3.19
N GLU A 156 -14.17 9.26 -2.59
CA GLU A 156 -15.28 10.23 -2.52
C GLU A 156 -15.51 10.95 -3.86
N ASN A 157 -14.44 11.26 -4.60
CA ASN A 157 -14.51 12.10 -5.81
C ASN A 157 -14.47 11.29 -7.12
N ALA A 158 -14.14 10.01 -7.07
CA ALA A 158 -13.96 9.13 -8.24
C ALA A 158 -14.26 7.66 -7.89
N SER A 159 -14.29 6.82 -8.91
CA SER A 159 -14.38 5.38 -8.71
C SER A 159 -13.00 4.76 -8.42
N ILE A 160 -12.93 3.92 -7.38
CA ILE A 160 -11.75 3.10 -7.07
C ILE A 160 -11.93 1.64 -7.49
N ALA A 161 -13.10 1.26 -7.98
CA ALA A 161 -13.42 -0.12 -8.32
C ALA A 161 -13.19 -0.40 -9.80
N GLY A 162 -12.49 -1.49 -10.11
CA GLY A 162 -12.26 -1.93 -11.49
C GLY A 162 -13.54 -2.23 -12.25
N ALA A 163 -14.59 -2.70 -11.56
CA ALA A 163 -15.88 -3.01 -12.16
C ALA A 163 -16.63 -1.77 -12.69
N SER A 164 -16.46 -0.60 -12.07
CA SER A 164 -17.13 0.63 -12.49
C SER A 164 -16.23 1.61 -13.24
N GLY A 165 -14.96 1.71 -12.88
CA GLY A 165 -14.00 2.66 -13.46
C GLY A 165 -12.90 2.03 -14.31
N GLY A 166 -12.91 0.69 -14.46
CA GLY A 166 -11.86 -0.04 -15.16
C GLY A 166 -10.59 -0.24 -14.33
N CYS A 167 -9.68 -1.04 -14.86
CA CYS A 167 -8.42 -1.38 -14.17
C CYS A 167 -7.57 -0.15 -13.81
N GLN A 168 -7.66 0.93 -14.60
CA GLN A 168 -6.91 2.16 -14.32
C GLN A 168 -7.44 2.91 -13.10
N ALA A 169 -8.75 2.89 -12.85
CA ALA A 169 -9.31 3.45 -11.61
C ALA A 169 -8.77 2.70 -10.39
N GLU A 170 -8.66 1.41 -10.47
CA GLU A 170 -8.17 0.53 -9.42
C GLU A 170 -6.66 0.69 -9.17
N ILE A 171 -5.85 0.43 -10.19
CA ILE A 171 -4.38 0.50 -10.11
C ILE A 171 -3.90 1.96 -10.00
N GLY A 172 -4.55 2.90 -10.71
CA GLY A 172 -4.23 4.33 -10.64
C GLY A 172 -4.46 4.89 -9.24
N SER A 173 -5.57 4.54 -8.59
CA SER A 173 -5.84 4.92 -7.20
C SER A 173 -4.77 4.38 -6.26
N ALA A 174 -4.47 3.08 -6.32
CA ALA A 174 -3.44 2.46 -5.49
C ALA A 174 -2.05 3.09 -5.73
N SER A 175 -1.72 3.42 -6.98
CA SER A 175 -0.45 4.07 -7.34
C SER A 175 -0.36 5.49 -6.79
N ALA A 176 -1.43 6.28 -6.89
CA ALA A 176 -1.50 7.63 -6.31
C ALA A 176 -1.38 7.59 -4.77
N MET A 177 -2.05 6.65 -4.13
CA MET A 177 -1.97 6.39 -2.70
C MET A 177 -0.53 6.03 -2.28
N ALA A 178 0.11 5.11 -2.98
CA ALA A 178 1.48 4.70 -2.71
C ALA A 178 2.48 5.84 -2.94
N ALA A 179 2.30 6.64 -3.99
CA ALA A 179 3.14 7.79 -4.28
C ALA A 179 3.10 8.84 -3.17
N ALA A 180 1.91 9.13 -2.62
CA ALA A 180 1.77 10.04 -1.49
C ALA A 180 2.51 9.54 -0.24
N GLY A 181 2.37 8.26 0.08
CA GLY A 181 3.10 7.66 1.20
C GLY A 181 4.62 7.67 0.99
N LEU A 182 5.10 7.41 -0.23
CA LEU A 182 6.52 7.53 -0.55
C LEU A 182 7.04 8.97 -0.43
N ALA A 183 6.27 9.95 -0.92
CA ALA A 183 6.63 11.36 -0.78
C ALA A 183 6.82 11.73 0.70
N TYR A 184 5.89 11.31 1.56
CA TYR A 184 6.01 11.50 3.00
C TYR A 184 7.28 10.84 3.57
N LEU A 185 7.56 9.59 3.21
CA LEU A 185 8.74 8.86 3.69
C LEU A 185 10.06 9.51 3.23
N GLN A 186 10.04 10.27 2.15
CA GLN A 186 11.18 11.04 1.63
C GLN A 186 11.23 12.49 2.15
N GLY A 187 10.34 12.90 3.05
CA GLY A 187 10.34 14.22 3.68
C GLY A 187 9.51 15.28 2.96
N GLY A 188 8.64 14.85 2.03
CA GLY A 188 7.69 15.72 1.31
C GLY A 188 6.38 15.93 2.06
#